data_1ee2a33ac878199c9d4f4cc0fff69b8c
#
_entry.id   1ee2a33ac878199c9d4f4cc0fff69b8c
#
_cell.length_a   1.000
_cell.length_b   1.000
_cell.length_c   1.000
_cell.angle_alpha   90.00
_cell.angle_beta   90.00
_cell.angle_gamma   90.00
#
_symmetry.space_group_name_H-M   'P 1'
#
loop_
_entity.id
_entity.type
_entity.pdbx_description
1 polymer ?
#
loop_
_entity_poly.entity_id
_entity_poly.type
_entity_poly.pdbx_seq_one_letter_code
_entity_poly.pdbx_strand_id
1 'polypeptide(L)'
;MRLSNGLGWVLNEMRRLEDKPCLAYNLNMTIHILKGKATVLQMQEMLVSFPDMRMVKIVVDIENEILAGGSGMHYECEQLLLEDGSKQENLWGANWFPDEQSVEFESLINIRPRQNKSIIIQDENICNEVERITRKFLGDIKP
;
A
#
# COMPACT_ATOMS: atom_id res chain seq x y z
N MET A 1 -4.23 17.78 18.27
CA MET A 1 -4.30 17.87 17.97
C MET A 1 -4.30 17.48 17.98
N ARG A 2 -4.58 16.73 17.79
CA ARG A 2 -4.65 16.46 17.23
C ARG A 2 -5.51 16.31 17.23
N LEU A 3 -6.55 16.08 17.20
CA LEU A 3 -7.16 16.28 16.90
C LEU A 3 -7.58 15.67 17.10
N SER A 4 -7.71 14.87 17.19
CA SER A 4 -7.83 14.70 16.99
C SER A 4 -8.27 14.23 16.90
N ASN A 5 -8.96 13.35 16.99
CA ASN A 5 -9.35 13.15 16.43
C ASN A 5 -9.44 12.96 15.69
N GLY A 6 -10.09 11.33 16.87
CA GLY A 6 -10.21 10.98 15.51
C GLY A 6 -10.45 12.16 14.64
N LEU A 7 -11.51 12.86 14.89
CA LEU A 7 -11.74 14.04 14.08
C LEU A 7 -10.65 15.06 14.29
N GLY A 8 -10.14 15.17 15.49
CA GLY A 8 -9.01 16.05 15.72
C GLY A 8 -7.82 15.68 14.88
N TRP A 9 -7.58 14.37 14.73
CA TRP A 9 -6.50 13.93 13.88
C TRP A 9 -6.80 14.26 12.41
N VAL A 10 -8.03 14.05 11.98
CA VAL A 10 -8.41 14.37 10.62
C VAL A 10 -8.27 15.86 10.36
N LEU A 11 -8.70 16.68 11.29
CA LEU A 11 -8.56 18.13 11.12
C LEU A 11 -7.11 18.55 11.06
N ASN A 12 -6.26 17.90 11.85
CA ASN A 12 -4.84 18.19 11.77
C ASN A 12 -4.29 17.77 10.42
N GLU A 13 -4.72 16.65 9.93
CA GLU A 13 -4.28 16.17 8.63
C GLU A 13 -4.73 17.14 7.55
N MET A 14 -5.96 17.58 7.63
CA MET A 14 -6.48 18.51 6.66
C MET A 14 -5.73 19.85 6.71
N ARG A 15 -5.39 20.32 7.89
CA ARG A 15 -4.60 21.52 7.99
C ARG A 15 -3.23 21.34 7.36
N ARG A 16 -2.62 20.18 7.57
CA ARG A 16 -1.34 19.90 6.92
C ARG A 16 -1.47 19.86 5.41
N LEU A 17 -2.60 19.36 4.91
CA LEU A 17 -2.83 19.35 3.48
C LEU A 17 -3.00 20.77 2.96
N GLU A 18 -3.66 21.62 3.72
CA GLU A 18 -3.79 23.01 3.32
C GLU A 18 -2.44 23.68 3.24
N ASP A 19 -1.56 23.34 4.19
CA ASP A 19 -0.22 23.90 4.18
C ASP A 19 0.62 23.33 3.05
N LYS A 20 0.20 22.19 2.49
CA LYS A 20 0.91 21.55 1.40
C LYS A 20 -0.04 21.38 0.25
N PRO A 21 -0.31 22.41 -0.41
CA PRO A 21 -1.36 22.39 -1.38
C PRO A 21 -1.35 21.26 -2.36
N CYS A 22 -0.34 20.72 -2.53
CA CYS A 22 -0.47 19.69 -3.42
C CYS A 22 -0.97 18.52 -2.77
N LEU A 23 -1.16 18.72 -2.35
CA LEU A 23 -1.55 17.79 -2.09
C LEU A 23 -2.20 17.21 -1.96
N ALA A 24 -2.22 17.33 -1.87
CA ALA A 24 -2.67 16.84 -1.71
C ALA A 24 -3.32 16.25 -1.77
N TYR A 25 -3.52 16.34 -1.72
CA TYR A 25 -4.08 15.87 -1.79
C TYR A 25 -4.49 15.02 -2.20
N ASN A 26 -4.76 15.04 -2.05
CA ASN A 26 -5.53 14.39 -2.79
C ASN A 26 -5.01 13.12 -3.08
N LEU A 27 -3.98 13.05 -3.26
CA LEU A 27 -3.40 11.93 -3.51
C LEU A 27 -3.56 10.97 -2.47
N ASN A 28 -3.55 11.39 -1.30
CA ASN A 28 -3.65 10.53 -0.24
C ASN A 28 -4.92 9.85 -0.21
N MET A 29 -5.87 10.33 -0.88
CA MET A 29 -7.14 9.69 -0.88
C MET A 29 -7.17 8.44 -1.65
N THR A 30 -6.15 8.12 -2.38
CA THR A 30 -6.11 6.89 -3.14
C THR A 30 -5.48 5.76 -2.35
N ILE A 31 -4.94 6.03 -1.16
CA ILE A 31 -4.29 5.00 -0.37
C ILE A 31 -5.30 4.36 0.58
N HIS A 32 -5.37 3.05 0.53
CA HIS A 32 -6.24 2.29 1.42
C HIS A 32 -5.43 1.28 2.22
N ILE A 33 -5.77 1.15 3.50
CA ILE A 33 -5.26 0.07 4.33
C ILE A 33 -6.35 -0.98 4.39
N LEU A 34 -6.05 -2.17 3.91
CA LEU A 34 -7.02 -3.24 3.80
C LEU A 34 -6.69 -4.34 4.79
N LYS A 35 -7.71 -4.80 5.51
CA LYS A 35 -7.61 -5.94 6.41
C LYS A 35 -8.56 -7.04 5.95
N GLY A 36 -9.04 -6.95 4.74
CA GLY A 36 -9.93 -7.89 4.11
C GLY A 36 -10.10 -7.54 2.65
N LYS A 37 -11.06 -8.20 2.00
CA LYS A 37 -11.28 -8.04 0.57
C LYS A 37 -11.65 -6.59 0.23
N ALA A 38 -11.00 -6.03 -0.77
CA ALA A 38 -11.31 -4.68 -1.23
C ALA A 38 -12.63 -4.65 -1.99
N THR A 39 -13.23 -3.48 -2.04
CA THR A 39 -14.40 -3.27 -2.88
C THR A 39 -13.94 -2.81 -4.26
N VAL A 40 -14.84 -2.87 -5.23
CA VAL A 40 -14.54 -2.37 -6.58
C VAL A 40 -14.18 -0.89 -6.50
N LEU A 41 -14.89 -0.12 -5.69
CA LEU A 41 -14.61 1.30 -5.55
C LEU A 41 -13.21 1.53 -4.99
N GLN A 42 -12.81 0.78 -3.97
CA GLN A 42 -11.47 0.90 -3.42
C GLN A 42 -10.42 0.59 -4.49
N MET A 43 -10.65 -0.44 -5.29
CA MET A 43 -9.73 -0.77 -6.37
C MET A 43 -9.63 0.38 -7.38
N GLN A 44 -10.77 0.96 -7.75
CA GLN A 44 -10.76 2.08 -8.68
C GLN A 44 -9.99 3.27 -8.12
N GLU A 45 -10.15 3.53 -6.82
CA GLU A 45 -9.45 4.64 -6.18
C GLU A 45 -7.94 4.38 -6.11
N MET A 46 -7.55 3.14 -5.83
CA MET A 46 -6.13 2.81 -5.77
C MET A 46 -5.45 2.89 -7.13
N LEU A 47 -6.20 2.70 -8.21
CA LEU A 47 -5.64 2.78 -9.55
C LEU A 47 -5.39 4.22 -10.03
N VAL A 48 -5.89 5.21 -9.29
CA VAL A 48 -5.76 6.60 -9.71
C VAL A 48 -4.31 7.03 -9.84
N SER A 49 -3.41 6.47 -9.04
CA SER A 49 -2.00 6.85 -9.09
C SER A 49 -1.30 6.40 -10.37
N PHE A 50 -1.76 5.32 -10.99
CA PHE A 50 -1.15 4.80 -12.22
C PHE A 50 -2.24 4.38 -13.19
N PRO A 51 -3.03 5.36 -13.69
CA PRO A 51 -4.18 5.00 -14.53
C PRO A 51 -3.78 4.39 -15.86
N ASP A 52 -2.68 4.83 -16.45
CA ASP A 52 -2.28 4.31 -17.76
C ASP A 52 -1.72 2.89 -17.63
N MET A 53 -1.00 2.62 -16.58
CA MET A 53 -0.40 1.30 -16.36
C MET A 53 -1.40 0.33 -15.75
N ARG A 54 -2.50 0.83 -15.22
CA ARG A 54 -3.50 0.05 -14.51
C ARG A 54 -2.83 -0.85 -13.48
N MET A 55 -2.10 -0.20 -12.58
CA MET A 55 -1.26 -0.87 -11.61
C MET A 55 -1.47 -0.23 -10.24
N VAL A 56 -1.37 -1.03 -9.19
CA VAL A 56 -1.43 -0.54 -7.82
C VAL A 56 -0.12 -0.92 -7.13
N LYS A 57 0.57 0.08 -6.58
CA LYS A 57 1.70 -0.20 -5.71
C LYS A 57 1.16 -0.61 -4.35
N ILE A 58 1.62 -1.74 -3.85
CA ILE A 58 1.12 -2.28 -2.59
C ILE A 58 2.27 -2.57 -1.64
N VAL A 59 1.98 -2.52 -0.34
CA VAL A 59 2.89 -3.00 0.70
C VAL A 59 2.09 -3.96 1.57
N VAL A 60 2.64 -5.14 1.79
CA VAL A 60 1.94 -6.22 2.49
C VAL A 60 2.66 -6.52 3.80
N ASP A 61 1.90 -6.55 4.89
CA ASP A 61 2.38 -7.02 6.18
C ASP A 61 2.06 -8.53 6.22
N ILE A 62 3.09 -9.34 6.04
CA ILE A 62 2.87 -10.78 5.94
C ILE A 62 2.57 -11.44 7.27
N GLU A 63 2.88 -10.76 8.37
CA GLU A 63 2.62 -11.32 9.69
C GLU A 63 1.16 -11.08 10.10
N ASN A 64 0.67 -9.86 9.88
CA ASN A 64 -0.67 -9.48 10.34
C ASN A 64 -1.72 -9.55 9.24
N GLU A 65 -1.32 -9.89 8.02
CA GLU A 65 -2.23 -9.97 6.86
C GLU A 65 -2.96 -8.65 6.66
N ILE A 66 -2.19 -7.61 6.43
CA ILE A 66 -2.71 -6.27 6.14
C ILE A 66 -2.02 -5.80 4.87
N LEU A 67 -2.75 -5.05 4.05
CA LEU A 67 -2.20 -4.56 2.80
C LEU A 67 -2.54 -3.09 2.66
N ALA A 68 -1.54 -2.26 2.32
CA ALA A 68 -1.78 -0.86 1.99
C ALA A 68 -1.45 -0.66 0.52
N GLY A 69 -2.27 0.11 -0.18
CA GLY A 69 -2.02 0.31 -1.59
C GLY A 69 -2.65 1.58 -2.12
N GLY A 70 -2.17 2.00 -3.29
CA GLY A 70 -2.76 3.13 -4.01
C GLY A 70 -1.92 4.39 -4.06
N SER A 71 -0.79 4.41 -3.36
CA SER A 71 0.10 5.56 -3.44
C SER A 71 0.95 5.51 -4.70
N GLY A 72 1.51 6.64 -5.06
CA GLY A 72 2.53 6.69 -6.11
C GLY A 72 3.87 6.14 -5.66
N MET A 73 4.06 5.88 -4.35
CA MET A 73 5.32 5.39 -3.82
C MET A 73 5.06 4.33 -2.77
N HIS A 74 5.78 3.21 -2.87
CA HIS A 74 5.68 2.17 -1.85
C HIS A 74 6.00 2.72 -0.45
N TYR A 75 6.96 3.63 -0.39
CA TYR A 75 7.38 4.21 0.88
C TYR A 75 6.21 4.80 1.67
N GLU A 76 5.30 5.47 0.98
CA GLU A 76 4.16 6.09 1.67
C GLU A 76 3.24 5.03 2.27
N CYS A 77 3.02 3.94 1.56
CA CYS A 77 2.22 2.84 2.09
C CYS A 77 2.93 2.20 3.28
N GLU A 78 4.25 2.04 3.18
CA GLU A 78 5.02 1.49 4.29
C GLU A 78 4.88 2.36 5.53
N GLN A 79 4.99 3.67 5.38
CA GLN A 79 4.89 4.58 6.51
C GLN A 79 3.52 4.47 7.18
N LEU A 80 2.46 4.38 6.37
CA LEU A 80 1.13 4.24 6.94
C LEU A 80 0.97 2.95 7.72
N LEU A 81 1.53 1.85 7.22
CA LEU A 81 1.45 0.59 7.95
C LEU A 81 2.27 0.62 9.24
N LEU A 82 3.42 1.28 9.21
CA LEU A 82 4.23 1.44 10.42
C LEU A 82 3.46 2.25 11.46
N GLU A 83 2.79 3.31 11.03
CA GLU A 83 1.97 4.10 11.94
C GLU A 83 0.80 3.30 12.49
N ASP A 84 0.32 2.34 11.72
CA ASP A 84 -0.80 1.49 12.12
C ASP A 84 -0.34 0.33 13.01
N GLY A 85 0.95 0.22 13.31
CA GLY A 85 1.47 -0.77 14.24
C GLY A 85 2.25 -1.92 13.61
N SER A 86 2.41 -1.94 12.30
CA SER A 86 3.20 -2.97 11.64
C SER A 86 4.67 -2.81 11.94
N LYS A 87 5.44 -3.89 11.81
CA LYS A 87 6.89 -3.86 11.97
C LYS A 87 7.53 -3.93 10.61
N GLN A 88 8.56 -3.13 10.40
CA GLN A 88 9.19 -3.04 9.09
C GLN A 88 9.68 -4.40 8.58
N GLU A 89 10.15 -5.26 9.47
CA GLU A 89 10.67 -6.57 9.07
C GLU A 89 9.61 -7.42 8.38
N ASN A 90 8.32 -7.12 8.58
CA ASN A 90 7.22 -7.88 8.01
C ASN A 90 6.62 -7.23 6.77
N LEU A 91 7.12 -6.06 6.36
CA LEU A 91 6.52 -5.29 5.27
C LEU A 91 7.28 -5.50 3.98
N TRP A 92 6.55 -5.84 2.93
CA TRP A 92 7.15 -6.12 1.61
C TRP A 92 6.37 -5.40 0.53
N GLY A 93 7.11 -4.78 -0.39
CA GLY A 93 6.50 -4.03 -1.47
C GLY A 93 6.36 -4.86 -2.72
N ALA A 94 5.28 -4.61 -3.46
CA ALA A 94 5.00 -5.30 -4.71
C ALA A 94 4.08 -4.42 -5.55
N ASN A 95 3.81 -4.86 -6.77
CA ASN A 95 2.88 -4.18 -7.66
C ASN A 95 1.80 -5.16 -8.08
N TRP A 96 0.56 -4.72 -8.03
CA TRP A 96 -0.58 -5.55 -8.42
C TRP A 96 -1.14 -5.05 -9.75
N PHE A 97 -1.36 -5.95 -10.67
CA PHE A 97 -1.94 -5.62 -11.99
C PHE A 97 -3.30 -6.31 -12.09
N PRO A 98 -4.39 -5.57 -11.85
CA PRO A 98 -5.72 -6.22 -11.82
C PRO A 98 -6.14 -6.84 -13.14
N ASP A 99 -5.77 -6.25 -14.27
CA ASP A 99 -6.19 -6.79 -15.55
C ASP A 99 -5.57 -8.15 -15.83
N GLU A 100 -4.31 -8.33 -15.46
CA GLU A 100 -3.62 -9.61 -15.61
C GLU A 100 -3.77 -10.49 -14.40
N GLN A 101 -4.28 -9.97 -13.28
CA GLN A 101 -4.36 -10.70 -12.01
C GLN A 101 -2.98 -11.22 -11.62
N SER A 102 -1.97 -10.36 -11.69
CA SER A 102 -0.59 -10.76 -11.43
C SER A 102 0.10 -9.82 -10.45
N VAL A 103 1.12 -10.37 -9.77
CA VAL A 103 1.92 -9.65 -8.81
C VAL A 103 3.34 -9.55 -9.35
N GLU A 104 3.95 -8.37 -9.20
CA GLU A 104 5.35 -8.17 -9.49
C GLU A 104 6.03 -7.81 -8.17
N PHE A 105 7.03 -8.59 -7.77
CA PHE A 105 7.63 -8.48 -6.43
C PHE A 105 8.82 -7.51 -6.44
N GLU A 106 8.56 -6.26 -6.80
CA GLU A 106 9.62 -5.28 -6.97
C GLU A 106 9.32 -3.98 -6.25
N SER A 107 10.24 -3.53 -5.41
CA SER A 107 10.13 -2.25 -4.72
C SER A 107 11.45 -1.90 -4.07
N LEU A 108 11.77 -0.61 -4.04
CA LEU A 108 12.97 -0.15 -3.33
C LEU A 108 12.92 -0.49 -1.85
N ILE A 109 11.73 -0.53 -1.25
CA ILE A 109 11.64 -0.82 0.19
C ILE A 109 12.02 -2.26 0.51
N ASN A 110 12.16 -3.12 -0.50
CA ASN A 110 12.57 -4.51 -0.28
C ASN A 110 14.05 -4.65 0.00
N ILE A 111 14.83 -3.62 -0.28
CA ILE A 111 16.27 -3.66 -0.01
C ILE A 111 16.50 -3.47 1.48
N ARG A 112 17.04 -4.49 2.13
CA ARG A 112 17.31 -4.46 3.56
C ARG A 112 18.60 -5.19 3.86
N PRO A 113 19.47 -4.62 4.68
CA PRO A 113 20.69 -5.31 5.07
C PRO A 113 20.34 -6.65 5.68
N ARG A 114 21.03 -7.68 5.33
CA ARG A 114 20.91 -9.03 5.90
C ARG A 114 19.65 -9.79 5.50
N GLN A 115 18.58 -9.11 5.12
CA GLN A 115 17.32 -9.79 4.87
C GLN A 115 17.05 -9.96 3.39
N ASN A 116 17.29 -8.93 2.60
CA ASN A 116 17.03 -8.96 1.16
C ASN A 116 17.88 -7.91 0.48
N LYS A 117 18.75 -8.30 -0.44
CA LYS A 117 19.74 -7.38 -1.01
C LYS A 117 19.37 -6.88 -2.40
N SER A 118 18.12 -7.01 -2.78
CA SER A 118 17.66 -6.65 -4.11
C SER A 118 16.32 -5.93 -4.00
N ILE A 119 15.95 -5.16 -5.05
CA ILE A 119 14.62 -4.61 -5.12
C ILE A 119 13.58 -5.72 -5.34
N ILE A 120 14.03 -6.87 -5.82
CA ILE A 120 13.16 -8.03 -6.00
C ILE A 120 13.19 -8.84 -4.71
N ILE A 121 12.03 -9.33 -4.27
CA ILE A 121 11.98 -10.22 -3.12
C ILE A 121 12.63 -11.53 -3.52
N GLN A 122 13.67 -11.92 -2.80
CA GLN A 122 14.47 -13.09 -3.15
C GLN A 122 14.01 -14.38 -2.50
N ASP A 123 13.37 -14.28 -1.33
CA ASP A 123 12.92 -15.47 -0.59
C ASP A 123 11.57 -15.92 -1.16
N GLU A 124 11.53 -17.14 -1.68
CA GLU A 124 10.35 -17.69 -2.30
C GLU A 124 9.19 -17.79 -1.31
N ASN A 125 9.46 -18.08 -0.06
CA ASN A 125 8.40 -18.18 0.95
C ASN A 125 7.75 -16.82 1.17
N ILE A 126 8.55 -15.77 1.17
CA ILE A 126 8.02 -14.42 1.32
C ILE A 126 7.19 -14.05 0.09
N CYS A 127 7.69 -14.36 -1.11
CA CYS A 127 6.92 -14.12 -2.33
C CYS A 127 5.57 -14.82 -2.27
N ASN A 128 5.56 -16.08 -1.83
CA ASN A 128 4.31 -16.84 -1.74
C ASN A 128 3.33 -16.20 -0.76
N GLU A 129 3.80 -15.70 0.36
CA GLU A 129 2.93 -15.05 1.34
C GLU A 129 2.42 -13.71 0.83
N VAL A 130 3.29 -12.92 0.19
CA VAL A 130 2.87 -11.65 -0.39
C VAL A 130 1.80 -11.91 -1.45
N GLU A 131 2.02 -12.89 -2.31
CA GLU A 131 1.04 -13.19 -3.36
C GLU A 131 -0.26 -13.71 -2.77
N ARG A 132 -0.18 -14.59 -1.79
CA ARG A 132 -1.37 -15.15 -1.16
C ARG A 132 -2.26 -14.06 -0.59
N ILE A 133 -1.66 -13.15 0.17
CA ILE A 133 -2.41 -12.07 0.82
C ILE A 133 -2.95 -11.11 -0.23
N THR A 134 -2.13 -10.79 -1.23
CA THR A 134 -2.56 -9.88 -2.30
C THR A 134 -3.77 -10.46 -3.03
N ARG A 135 -3.73 -11.74 -3.38
CA ARG A 135 -4.86 -12.35 -4.07
C ARG A 135 -6.09 -12.47 -3.19
N LYS A 136 -5.89 -12.69 -1.89
CA LYS A 136 -6.99 -12.75 -0.96
C LYS A 136 -7.74 -11.42 -0.90
N PHE A 137 -7.03 -10.32 -0.94
CA PHE A 137 -7.62 -9.00 -0.77
C PHE A 137 -8.00 -8.33 -2.09
N LEU A 138 -7.24 -8.56 -3.15
CA LEU A 138 -7.42 -7.86 -4.42
C LEU A 138 -7.81 -8.78 -5.57
N GLY A 139 -7.69 -10.09 -5.39
CA GLY A 139 -7.94 -11.03 -6.47
C GLY A 139 -9.38 -11.00 -6.95
N ASP A 140 -9.56 -11.20 -8.25
CA ASP A 140 -10.86 -11.26 -8.91
C ASP A 140 -11.65 -9.96 -8.89
N ILE A 141 -11.07 -8.87 -8.41
CA ILE A 141 -11.72 -7.57 -8.47
C ILE A 141 -11.29 -6.92 -9.79
N LYS A 142 -12.25 -6.65 -10.64
CA LYS A 142 -12.00 -6.02 -11.91
C LYS A 142 -12.64 -4.65 -11.91
N PRO A 143 -11.82 -3.61 -11.91
CA PRO A 143 -12.35 -2.24 -11.81
C PRO A 143 -13.02 -1.78 -13.10
#